data_f28bf31cad0b1695a4df7a9ffbb36437
#
_entry.id   f28bf31cad0b1695a4df7a9ffbb36437
#
_cell.length_a   1.000
_cell.length_b   1.000
_cell.length_c   1.000
_cell.angle_alpha   90.00
_cell.angle_beta   90.00
_cell.angle_gamma   90.00
#
_symmetry.space_group_name_H-M   'P 1'
#
loop_
_entity.id
_entity.type
_entity.pdbx_description
1 polymer ?
#
loop_
_entity_poly.entity_id
_entity_poly.type
_entity_poly.pdbx_seq_one_letter_code
_entity_poly.pdbx_strand_id
1 'polypeptide(L)'
;MKMLMIVARDSMVKELEELLHANGITAYSVIHKVEGRGQTGIVGTFHYNVYTGSTHFNLMILAVLASEQVDRAVNALKAFHDARKKIPNAEPLALKLFAFPCEELL
;
A
#
# COMPACT_ATOMS: atom_id res chain seq x y z
N MET A 1 -7.12 -9.89 -16.58
CA MET A 1 -6.86 -8.54 -16.06
C MET A 1 -7.41 -8.44 -14.64
N LYS A 2 -6.64 -7.87 -13.75
CA LYS A 2 -7.04 -7.69 -12.36
C LYS A 2 -6.71 -6.28 -11.90
N MET A 3 -7.49 -5.80 -10.94
CA MET A 3 -7.19 -4.59 -10.20
C MET A 3 -6.41 -4.98 -8.94
N LEU A 4 -5.22 -4.41 -8.79
CA LEU A 4 -4.47 -4.49 -7.53
C LEU A 4 -4.76 -3.24 -6.72
N MET A 5 -5.19 -3.42 -5.49
CA MET A 5 -5.43 -2.34 -4.54
C MET A 5 -4.46 -2.47 -3.38
N ILE A 6 -3.69 -1.43 -3.16
CA ILE A 6 -2.73 -1.37 -2.05
C ILE A 6 -3.21 -0.28 -1.10
N VAL A 7 -3.42 -0.64 0.16
CA VAL A 7 -3.76 0.34 1.20
C VAL A 7 -2.57 0.37 2.17
N ALA A 8 -2.02 1.55 2.37
CA ALA A 8 -0.82 1.72 3.19
C ALA A 8 -0.79 3.11 3.83
N ARG A 9 0.14 3.33 4.74
CA ARG A 9 0.38 4.67 5.28
C ARG A 9 1.02 5.56 4.22
N ASP A 10 0.68 6.83 4.25
CA ASP A 10 1.21 7.82 3.30
C ASP A 10 2.73 7.94 3.35
N SER A 11 3.33 7.74 4.52
CA SER A 11 4.79 7.75 4.68
C SER A 11 5.51 6.66 3.86
N MET A 12 4.78 5.67 3.37
CA MET A 12 5.33 4.54 2.62
C MET A 12 5.26 4.74 1.11
N VAL A 13 4.68 5.84 0.62
CA VAL A 13 4.39 6.02 -0.81
C VAL A 13 5.65 5.90 -1.67
N LYS A 14 6.74 6.53 -1.25
CA LYS A 14 7.99 6.52 -2.03
C LYS A 14 8.55 5.11 -2.17
N GLU A 15 8.62 4.37 -1.08
CA GLU A 15 9.14 3.00 -1.07
C GLU A 15 8.25 2.07 -1.88
N LEU A 16 6.94 2.23 -1.78
CA LEU A 16 5.98 1.44 -2.55
C LEU A 16 6.09 1.72 -4.05
N GLU A 17 6.22 2.98 -4.43
CA GLU A 17 6.38 3.35 -5.83
C GLU A 17 7.68 2.81 -6.40
N GLU A 18 8.78 2.90 -5.65
CA GLU A 18 10.06 2.33 -6.07
C GLU A 18 9.95 0.81 -6.28
N LEU A 19 9.23 0.14 -5.39
CA LEU A 19 9.02 -1.31 -5.48
C LEU A 19 8.17 -1.68 -6.70
N LEU A 20 7.11 -0.94 -6.97
CA LEU A 20 6.27 -1.15 -8.14
C LEU A 20 7.07 -0.94 -9.42
N HIS A 21 7.84 0.15 -9.51
CA HIS A 21 8.66 0.44 -10.67
C HIS A 21 9.72 -0.64 -10.90
N ALA A 22 10.33 -1.14 -9.83
CA ALA A 22 11.31 -2.23 -9.93
C ALA A 22 10.70 -3.52 -10.48
N ASN A 23 9.39 -3.69 -10.37
CA ASN A 23 8.66 -4.84 -10.88
C ASN A 23 7.92 -4.53 -12.19
N GLY A 24 8.29 -3.45 -12.87
CA GLY A 24 7.74 -3.10 -14.18
C GLY A 24 6.36 -2.47 -14.14
N ILE A 25 5.88 -2.07 -12.98
CA ILE A 25 4.57 -1.42 -12.82
C ILE A 25 4.78 0.08 -12.75
N THR A 26 4.45 0.77 -13.83
CA THR A 26 4.68 2.21 -13.97
C THR A 26 3.40 3.00 -14.18
N ALA A 27 2.27 2.35 -14.35
CA ALA A 27 0.97 3.00 -14.55
C ALA A 27 0.01 2.61 -13.42
N TYR A 28 -0.33 3.57 -12.60
CA TYR A 28 -1.23 3.37 -11.47
C TYR A 28 -1.76 4.73 -11.01
N SER A 29 -2.81 4.69 -10.18
CA SER A 29 -3.37 5.88 -9.56
C SER A 29 -3.08 5.86 -8.06
N VAL A 30 -2.76 7.02 -7.49
CA VAL A 30 -2.54 7.16 -6.05
C VAL A 30 -3.62 8.08 -5.49
N ILE A 31 -4.32 7.59 -4.49
CA ILE A 31 -5.33 8.38 -3.77
C ILE A 31 -4.78 8.67 -2.39
N HIS A 32 -4.61 9.95 -2.08
CA HIS A 32 -4.09 10.39 -0.80
C HIS A 32 -5.20 10.63 0.23
N LYS A 33 -4.82 10.71 1.49
CA LYS A 33 -5.72 11.07 2.60
C LYS A 33 -6.92 10.12 2.71
N VAL A 34 -6.65 8.82 2.62
CA VAL A 34 -7.69 7.81 2.80
C VAL A 34 -7.88 7.59 4.30
N GLU A 35 -9.11 7.76 4.77
CA GLU A 35 -9.49 7.47 6.15
C GLU A 35 -9.94 6.02 6.26
N GLY A 36 -9.39 5.30 7.24
CA GLY A 36 -9.77 3.92 7.47
C GLY A 36 -9.89 3.61 8.95
N ARG A 37 -10.65 2.57 9.27
CA ARG A 37 -10.83 2.08 10.63
C ARG A 37 -10.61 0.57 10.65
N GLY A 38 -9.79 0.11 11.58
CA GLY A 38 -9.47 -1.32 11.71
C GLY A 38 -9.75 -1.84 13.11
N GLN A 39 -9.46 -3.10 13.32
CA GLN A 39 -9.66 -3.77 14.62
C GLN A 39 -8.80 -3.17 15.74
N THR A 40 -7.64 -2.64 15.38
CA THR A 40 -6.70 -2.05 16.34
C THR A 40 -6.92 -0.56 16.56
N GLY A 41 -8.04 -0.01 16.07
CA GLY A 41 -8.38 1.39 16.19
C GLY A 41 -8.55 2.09 14.84
N ILE A 42 -8.41 3.40 14.85
CA ILE A 42 -8.56 4.23 13.65
C ILE A 42 -7.22 4.20 12.88
N VAL A 43 -7.27 3.77 11.62
CA VAL A 43 -6.09 3.71 10.74
C VAL A 43 -6.32 4.68 9.59
N GLY A 44 -5.36 5.61 9.40
CA GLY A 44 -5.42 6.56 8.31
C GLY A 44 -6.41 7.71 8.48
N THR A 45 -7.00 7.85 9.65
CA THR A 45 -7.72 9.07 10.01
C THR A 45 -6.71 10.15 10.32
N PHE A 46 -7.13 11.40 10.27
CA PHE A 46 -6.33 12.51 10.79
C PHE A 46 -6.02 12.22 12.26
N HIS A 47 -4.80 11.77 12.50
CA HIS A 47 -4.39 11.34 13.83
C HIS A 47 -3.07 12.03 14.18
N TYR A 48 -3.11 12.92 15.14
CA TYR A 48 -1.91 13.57 15.63
C TYR A 48 -1.17 12.62 16.55
N ASN A 49 0.03 12.24 16.15
CA ASN A 49 0.87 11.41 16.99
C ASN A 49 1.56 12.27 18.03
N VAL A 50 1.15 12.10 19.30
CA VAL A 50 1.69 12.91 20.41
C VAL A 50 3.17 12.66 20.66
N TYR A 51 3.69 11.51 20.24
CA TYR A 51 5.11 11.18 20.45
C TYR A 51 6.01 11.77 19.38
N THR A 52 5.55 11.84 18.16
CA THR A 52 6.33 12.35 17.03
C THR A 52 5.91 13.75 16.59
N GLY A 53 4.77 14.23 17.05
CA GLY A 53 4.22 15.52 16.63
C GLY A 53 3.77 15.52 15.16
N SER A 54 3.47 14.37 14.60
CA SER A 54 3.08 14.26 13.20
C SER A 54 1.67 13.68 13.05
N THR A 55 1.06 13.97 11.90
CA THR A 55 -0.22 13.39 11.50
C THR A 55 0.02 12.31 10.48
N HIS A 56 -0.80 11.24 10.54
CA HIS A 56 -0.69 10.12 9.62
C HIS A 56 -2.01 9.92 8.87
N PHE A 57 -1.90 9.73 7.57
CA PHE A 57 -3.00 9.34 6.72
C PHE A 57 -2.64 8.03 6.02
N ASN A 58 -3.65 7.32 5.55
CA ASN A 58 -3.46 6.22 4.60
C ASN A 58 -3.50 6.76 3.18
N LEU A 59 -2.98 5.96 2.27
CA LEU A 59 -3.16 6.15 0.84
C LEU A 59 -3.62 4.85 0.22
N MET A 60 -4.10 4.96 -0.99
CA MET A 60 -4.54 3.81 -1.77
C MET A 60 -3.91 3.90 -3.15
N ILE A 61 -3.30 2.80 -3.59
CA ILE A 61 -2.77 2.69 -4.94
C ILE A 61 -3.64 1.70 -5.70
N LEU A 62 -4.08 2.10 -6.88
CA LEU A 62 -4.90 1.27 -7.77
C LEU A 62 -4.15 1.06 -9.08
N ALA A 63 -3.97 -0.19 -9.46
CA ALA A 63 -3.30 -0.54 -10.70
C ALA A 63 -4.05 -1.68 -11.40
N VAL A 64 -4.38 -1.47 -12.67
CA VAL A 64 -4.98 -2.52 -13.51
C VAL A 64 -3.85 -3.25 -14.22
N LEU A 65 -3.73 -4.54 -13.97
CA LEU A 65 -2.57 -5.33 -14.36
C LEU A 65 -2.99 -6.67 -14.97
N ALA A 66 -2.10 -7.23 -15.80
CA ALA A 66 -2.21 -8.64 -16.18
C ALA A 66 -1.99 -9.51 -14.93
N SER A 67 -2.54 -10.73 -14.94
CA SER A 67 -2.48 -11.63 -13.78
C SER A 67 -1.05 -11.92 -13.34
N GLU A 68 -0.12 -12.09 -14.28
CA GLU A 68 1.30 -12.36 -13.97
C GLU A 68 1.96 -11.18 -13.27
N GLN A 69 1.59 -9.96 -13.65
CA GLN A 69 2.11 -8.75 -13.01
C GLN A 69 1.60 -8.62 -11.58
N VAL A 70 0.33 -8.97 -11.35
CA VAL A 70 -0.25 -8.98 -10.01
C VAL A 70 0.52 -9.94 -9.11
N ASP A 71 0.79 -11.14 -9.59
CA ASP A 71 1.51 -12.14 -8.81
C ASP A 71 2.92 -11.66 -8.44
N ARG A 72 3.63 -11.06 -9.37
CA ARG A 72 4.97 -10.49 -9.11
C ARG A 72 4.91 -9.35 -8.10
N ALA A 73 3.96 -8.45 -8.26
CA ALA A 73 3.79 -7.32 -7.35
C ALA A 73 3.45 -7.79 -5.95
N VAL A 74 2.52 -8.72 -5.83
CA VAL A 74 2.10 -9.26 -4.53
C VAL A 74 3.27 -9.96 -3.84
N ASN A 75 4.03 -10.77 -4.56
CA ASN A 75 5.20 -11.45 -3.99
C ASN A 75 6.26 -10.44 -3.51
N ALA A 76 6.53 -9.41 -4.29
CA ALA A 76 7.48 -8.35 -3.91
C ALA A 76 7.01 -7.59 -2.68
N LEU A 77 5.72 -7.25 -2.62
CA LEU A 77 5.13 -6.53 -1.48
C LEU A 77 5.11 -7.37 -0.21
N LYS A 78 4.82 -8.66 -0.33
CA LYS A 78 4.90 -9.58 0.81
C LYS A 78 6.32 -9.71 1.35
N ALA A 79 7.31 -9.82 0.46
CA ALA A 79 8.71 -9.90 0.86
C ALA A 79 9.14 -8.61 1.57
N PHE A 80 8.74 -7.47 1.06
CA PHE A 80 9.02 -6.17 1.68
C PHE A 80 8.38 -6.07 3.08
N HIS A 81 7.12 -6.47 3.20
CA HIS A 81 6.40 -6.48 4.47
C HIS A 81 7.09 -7.39 5.50
N ASP A 82 7.47 -8.59 5.08
CA ASP A 82 8.12 -9.56 5.97
C ASP A 82 9.53 -9.08 6.39
N ALA A 83 10.27 -8.50 5.47
CA ALA A 83 11.58 -7.94 5.78
C ALA A 83 11.48 -6.81 6.81
N ARG A 84 10.45 -5.97 6.70
CA ARG A 84 10.26 -4.85 7.61
C ARG A 84 9.89 -5.30 9.03
N LYS A 85 9.16 -6.41 9.17
CA LYS A 85 8.84 -6.99 10.48
C LYS A 85 10.08 -7.41 11.26
N LYS A 86 11.18 -7.69 10.58
CA LYS A 86 12.43 -8.14 11.20
C LYS A 86 13.30 -6.99 11.69
N ILE A 87 12.95 -5.75 11.37
CA ILE A 87 13.70 -4.57 11.80
C ILE A 87 13.28 -4.21 13.22
N PRO A 88 14.20 -4.22 14.20
CA PRO A 88 13.87 -3.85 15.57
C PRO A 88 13.40 -2.39 15.63
N ASN A 89 12.33 -2.14 16.39
CA ASN A 89 11.76 -0.81 16.60
C ASN A 89 11.22 -0.14 15.32
N ALA A 90 11.06 -0.88 14.24
CA ALA A 90 10.40 -0.36 13.06
C ALA A 90 8.90 -0.16 13.35
N GLU A 91 8.36 0.92 12.80
CA GLU A 91 6.92 1.17 12.87
C GLU A 91 6.16 0.02 12.20
N PRO A 92 5.09 -0.52 12.82
CA PRO A 92 4.30 -1.56 12.21
C PRO A 92 3.79 -1.14 10.83
N LEU A 93 3.99 -2.00 9.84
CA LEU A 93 3.56 -1.73 8.49
C LEU A 93 2.06 -2.02 8.36
N ALA A 94 1.24 -0.98 8.28
CA ALA A 94 -0.18 -1.12 8.02
C ALA A 94 -0.39 -1.24 6.51
N LEU A 95 0.00 -2.39 5.95
CA LEU A 95 -0.08 -2.67 4.53
C LEU A 95 -1.14 -3.74 4.27
N LYS A 96 -2.10 -3.42 3.42
CA LYS A 96 -3.12 -4.38 2.97
C LYS A 96 -3.15 -4.42 1.46
N LEU A 97 -3.29 -5.63 0.94
CA LEU A 97 -3.33 -5.89 -0.49
C LEU A 97 -4.61 -6.62 -0.84
N PHE A 98 -5.26 -6.17 -1.90
CA PHE A 98 -6.45 -6.81 -2.45
C PHE A 98 -6.28 -6.92 -3.96
N ALA A 99 -6.75 -8.01 -4.53
CA ALA A 99 -6.82 -8.14 -5.98
C ALA A 99 -8.18 -8.69 -6.36
N PHE A 100 -8.77 -8.14 -7.40
CA PHE A 100 -10.06 -8.58 -7.89
C PHE A 100 -10.13 -8.48 -9.41
N PRO A 101 -10.97 -9.31 -10.05
CA PRO A 101 -11.15 -9.24 -11.51
C PRO A 101 -11.72 -7.88 -11.90
N CYS A 102 -11.26 -7.35 -13.03
CA CYS A 102 -11.83 -6.14 -13.60
C CYS A 102 -11.90 -6.26 -15.11
N GLU A 103 -12.75 -5.44 -15.72
CA GLU A 103 -12.97 -5.40 -17.14
C GLU A 103 -12.80 -3.97 -17.63
N GLU A 104 -11.95 -3.77 -18.61
CA GLU A 104 -11.77 -2.46 -19.22
C GLU A 104 -12.84 -2.27 -20.29
N LEU A 105 -13.64 -1.22 -20.17
CA LEU A 105 -14.79 -0.97 -21.02
C LEU A 105 -14.57 0.14 -22.04
N LEU A 106 -13.45 0.85 -21.94
CA LEU A 106 -13.18 1.97 -22.83
C LEU A 106 -11.74 2.01 -23.28
#